data_d0ba66785fb350c264198126721f3b25
#
_entry.id   d0ba66785fb350c264198126721f3b25
#
_cell.length_a   1.000
_cell.length_b   1.000
_cell.length_c   1.000
_cell.angle_alpha   90.00
_cell.angle_beta   90.00
_cell.angle_gamma   90.00
#
_symmetry.space_group_name_H-M   'P 1'
#
loop_
_entity.id
_entity.type
_entity.pdbx_description
1 polymer ?
#
loop_
_entity_poly.entity_id
_entity_poly.type
_entity_poly.pdbx_seq_one_letter_code
_entity_poly.pdbx_strand_id
1 'polypeptide(L)'
;MGRLPRIFATLKAWDIFCSSVEALSFASMKDNLTSAALPHVEIYTDGGCEPNPGPGGYGVVLLHPKKRAEVSGGFRLTTNNRMEIFAAIAGLELLKQARKVTLYSDSQYVVKAMMEGWVAAWKRKGWWRTKTERPENVDLWQRLEALCQSHQVEFRWVQGHAGNLENERCDQLAMAALRQASLPVDGGYENKPETGGVRPDMQEGEPCGKCSAPVIKRKGRWKPGRDYYYEFHLICPNCQTTYHVESAKRFVEQPPSLF
;
A
#
# COMPACT_ATOMS: atom_id res chain seq x y z
N MET A 1 10.21 -19.28 -0.53
CA MET A 1 10.58 -18.48 0.65
C MET A 1 11.56 -17.41 0.20
N GLY A 2 11.09 -16.29 -0.28
CA GLY A 2 11.87 -15.15 -0.77
C GLY A 2 12.03 -14.11 0.34
N ARG A 3 13.25 -13.88 0.77
CA ARG A 3 13.58 -12.79 1.71
C ARG A 3 13.36 -11.47 0.99
N LEU A 4 12.55 -10.57 1.57
CA LEU A 4 12.37 -9.19 1.14
C LEU A 4 13.71 -8.44 1.25
N PRO A 5 14.04 -7.55 0.30
CA PRO A 5 15.25 -6.73 0.37
C PRO A 5 15.17 -5.79 1.57
N ARG A 6 16.21 -5.80 2.38
CA ARG A 6 16.42 -4.83 3.45
C ARG A 6 16.63 -3.45 2.83
N ILE A 7 15.91 -2.47 3.33
CA ILE A 7 16.07 -1.04 3.00
C ILE A 7 17.47 -0.65 3.46
N PHE A 8 18.37 -0.38 2.52
CA PHE A 8 19.65 0.25 2.81
C PHE A 8 19.43 1.75 3.04
N ALA A 9 19.05 2.10 4.27
CA ALA A 9 19.30 3.42 4.77
C ALA A 9 20.73 3.43 5.32
N THR A 10 21.52 4.41 4.96
CA THR A 10 22.86 4.63 5.50
C THR A 10 22.76 4.95 7.00
N LEU A 11 22.77 3.89 7.81
CA LEU A 11 22.77 3.97 9.27
C LEU A 11 24.21 4.24 9.75
N LYS A 12 24.56 5.51 9.90
CA LYS A 12 25.61 5.91 10.86
C LYS A 12 24.90 6.58 12.03
N ALA A 13 25.07 5.99 13.21
CA ALA A 13 24.75 6.53 14.55
C ALA A 13 23.58 5.91 15.34
N TRP A 14 23.55 4.57 15.51
CA TRP A 14 22.64 3.98 16.51
C TRP A 14 23.28 2.90 17.41
N ASP A 15 24.60 2.64 17.31
CA ASP A 15 25.29 1.70 18.20
C ASP A 15 26.07 2.45 19.27
N ILE A 16 25.47 2.80 20.36
CA ILE A 16 26.08 2.96 21.70
C ILE A 16 24.90 3.12 22.68
N PHE A 17 24.56 2.10 23.39
CA PHE A 17 24.03 2.01 24.74
C PHE A 17 23.19 0.74 24.92
N CYS A 18 23.86 -0.37 25.12
CA CYS A 18 23.26 -1.51 25.80
C CYS A 18 24.37 -2.30 26.49
N SER A 19 24.73 -1.91 27.67
CA SER A 19 25.40 -2.80 28.64
C SER A 19 24.82 -2.53 30.03
N SER A 20 24.49 -3.63 30.68
CA SER A 20 24.06 -3.77 32.07
C SER A 20 22.58 -3.53 32.38
N VAL A 21 21.76 -4.58 32.35
CA VAL A 21 20.77 -4.86 33.41
C VAL A 21 20.65 -6.37 33.61
N GLU A 22 20.92 -6.78 34.82
CA GLU A 22 20.87 -8.14 35.35
C GLU A 22 19.47 -8.78 35.27
N ALA A 23 19.46 -10.10 35.21
CA ALA A 23 18.28 -10.95 35.24
C ALA A 23 17.48 -10.76 36.53
N LEU A 24 16.33 -10.15 36.44
CA LEU A 24 15.31 -10.17 37.48
C LEU A 24 14.09 -10.98 37.03
N SER A 25 13.69 -11.84 37.92
CA SER A 25 12.71 -12.91 37.83
C SER A 25 11.38 -12.52 37.14
N PHE A 26 10.93 -13.38 36.22
CA PHE A 26 9.76 -13.27 35.38
C PHE A 26 8.39 -13.35 36.10
N ALA A 27 8.36 -13.46 37.41
CA ALA A 27 7.14 -13.69 38.20
C ALA A 27 6.52 -12.44 38.85
N SER A 28 7.20 -11.27 38.80
CA SER A 28 6.71 -10.03 39.45
C SER A 28 6.33 -8.89 38.50
N MET A 29 6.22 -9.14 37.20
CA MET A 29 5.97 -8.10 36.19
C MET A 29 4.51 -7.90 35.79
N LYS A 30 3.55 -8.56 36.47
CA LYS A 30 2.11 -8.43 36.11
C LYS A 30 1.37 -7.30 36.83
N ASP A 31 1.92 -6.69 37.87
CA ASP A 31 1.15 -5.78 38.74
C ASP A 31 1.68 -4.32 38.77
N ASN A 32 2.59 -3.93 37.91
CA ASN A 32 3.09 -2.55 37.88
C ASN A 32 3.06 -1.92 36.46
N LEU A 33 2.00 -2.15 35.68
CA LEU A 33 1.64 -1.26 34.58
C LEU A 33 0.88 -0.06 35.12
N THR A 34 1.52 0.73 35.98
CA THR A 34 1.13 2.12 36.15
C THR A 34 1.25 2.80 34.81
N SER A 35 0.15 3.38 34.36
CA SER A 35 -0.11 4.18 33.15
C SER A 35 0.99 5.22 32.86
N ALA A 36 2.19 4.79 32.52
CA ALA A 36 3.18 5.68 31.93
C ALA A 36 2.70 6.00 30.51
N ALA A 37 2.27 7.25 30.29
CA ALA A 37 1.83 7.72 29.00
C ALA A 37 2.93 7.41 27.95
N LEU A 38 2.55 6.75 26.85
CA LEU A 38 3.49 6.45 25.78
C LEU A 38 4.17 7.75 25.30
N PRO A 39 5.50 7.75 25.11
CA PRO A 39 6.19 8.93 24.60
C PRO A 39 5.60 9.35 23.25
N HIS A 40 5.30 10.64 23.12
CA HIS A 40 4.70 11.21 21.92
C HIS A 40 5.74 11.53 20.86
N VAL A 41 5.40 11.26 19.62
CA VAL A 41 6.17 11.65 18.42
C VAL A 41 5.21 12.21 17.36
N GLU A 42 5.71 13.13 16.55
CA GLU A 42 5.03 13.64 15.37
C GLU A 42 5.76 13.13 14.13
N ILE A 43 4.99 12.69 13.16
CA ILE A 43 5.50 12.19 11.88
C ILE A 43 4.80 12.95 10.77
N TYR A 44 5.55 13.60 9.90
CA TYR A 44 5.07 14.23 8.68
C TYR A 44 5.45 13.34 7.51
N THR A 45 4.54 13.18 6.56
CA THR A 45 4.71 12.27 5.43
C THR A 45 4.18 12.88 4.16
N ASP A 46 4.90 12.68 3.07
CA ASP A 46 4.46 13.01 1.73
C ASP A 46 4.98 11.99 0.72
N GLY A 47 4.27 11.80 -0.39
CA GLY A 47 4.63 10.89 -1.44
C GLY A 47 4.12 11.35 -2.80
N GLY A 48 5.00 11.30 -3.78
CA GLY A 48 4.72 11.76 -5.13
C GLY A 48 5.19 10.80 -6.21
N CYS A 49 4.62 10.92 -7.38
CA CYS A 49 4.97 10.14 -8.58
C CYS A 49 4.87 11.02 -9.82
N GLU A 50 5.94 11.08 -10.62
CA GLU A 50 5.98 11.92 -11.81
C GLU A 50 6.77 11.23 -12.93
N PRO A 51 6.10 10.91 -14.11
CA PRO A 51 4.65 10.93 -14.32
C PRO A 51 3.92 9.92 -13.44
N ASN A 52 2.58 9.97 -13.38
CA ASN A 52 1.78 9.03 -12.61
C ASN A 52 0.90 8.15 -13.54
N PRO A 53 1.17 6.81 -13.67
CA PRO A 53 2.24 6.05 -13.00
C PRO A 53 3.63 6.33 -13.59
N GLY A 54 4.66 6.14 -12.75
CA GLY A 54 6.05 6.35 -13.14
C GLY A 54 7.01 6.25 -11.95
N PRO A 55 8.20 6.88 -12.05
CA PRO A 55 9.08 6.99 -10.89
C PRO A 55 8.37 7.73 -9.75
N GLY A 56 8.43 7.17 -8.56
CA GLY A 56 7.82 7.78 -7.38
C GLY A 56 8.77 7.83 -6.21
N GLY A 57 8.55 8.81 -5.33
CA GLY A 57 9.33 9.01 -4.14
C GLY A 57 8.44 9.27 -2.91
N TYR A 58 9.01 9.05 -1.75
CA TYR A 58 8.41 9.38 -0.47
C TYR A 58 9.38 10.13 0.41
N GLY A 59 8.87 11.02 1.24
CA GLY A 59 9.58 11.77 2.25
C GLY A 59 8.90 11.68 3.61
N VAL A 60 9.71 11.58 4.66
CA VAL A 60 9.25 11.47 6.04
C VAL A 60 10.11 12.36 6.91
N VAL A 61 9.47 13.12 7.79
CA VAL A 61 10.10 13.85 8.89
C VAL A 61 9.49 13.37 10.20
N LEU A 62 10.33 12.85 11.10
CA LEU A 62 9.96 12.44 12.44
C LEU A 62 10.49 13.43 13.46
N LEU A 63 9.59 13.96 14.28
CA LEU A 63 9.91 14.88 15.38
C LEU A 63 9.67 14.21 16.73
N HIS A 64 10.70 14.22 17.55
CA HIS A 64 10.65 13.85 18.96
C HIS A 64 11.29 14.99 19.76
N PRO A 65 10.90 15.28 21.01
CA PRO A 65 11.45 16.42 21.79
C PRO A 65 12.97 16.51 21.83
N LYS A 66 13.67 15.39 21.65
CA LYS A 66 15.14 15.35 21.70
C LYS A 66 15.80 15.03 20.35
N LYS A 67 15.04 14.71 19.31
CA LYS A 67 15.58 14.23 18.01
C LYS A 67 14.67 14.58 16.86
N ARG A 68 15.28 14.90 15.74
CA ARG A 68 14.65 14.98 14.43
C ARG A 68 15.29 13.90 13.53
N ALA A 69 14.49 13.19 12.76
CA ALA A 69 14.97 12.24 11.76
C ALA A 69 14.26 12.47 10.43
N GLU A 70 14.97 12.27 9.34
CA GLU A 70 14.44 12.35 7.99
C GLU A 70 14.74 11.05 7.26
N VAL A 71 13.76 10.54 6.52
CA VAL A 71 13.92 9.36 5.66
C VAL A 71 13.25 9.64 4.34
N SER A 72 13.87 9.20 3.26
CA SER A 72 13.29 9.24 1.92
C SER A 72 13.72 8.02 1.12
N GLY A 73 12.97 7.72 0.08
CA GLY A 73 13.25 6.67 -0.88
C GLY A 73 12.22 6.68 -1.98
N GLY A 74 12.33 5.76 -2.92
CA GLY A 74 11.40 5.73 -4.05
C GLY A 74 11.43 4.41 -4.79
N PHE A 75 10.62 4.33 -5.85
CA PHE A 75 10.50 3.18 -6.73
C PHE A 75 10.51 3.63 -8.19
N ARG A 76 11.04 2.79 -9.07
CA ARG A 76 11.19 3.11 -10.50
C ARG A 76 9.86 3.23 -11.25
N LEU A 77 8.86 2.47 -10.81
CA LEU A 77 7.51 2.47 -11.38
C LEU A 77 6.48 2.20 -10.27
N THR A 78 5.64 3.17 -10.01
CA THR A 78 4.63 3.14 -8.95
C THR A 78 3.52 4.15 -9.24
N THR A 79 2.69 4.48 -8.25
CA THR A 79 1.66 5.52 -8.33
C THR A 79 1.71 6.48 -7.15
N ASN A 80 1.13 7.67 -7.34
CA ASN A 80 1.03 8.68 -6.29
C ASN A 80 0.44 8.11 -4.99
N ASN A 81 -0.74 7.51 -5.07
CA ASN A 81 -1.42 6.92 -3.91
C ASN A 81 -0.57 5.87 -3.18
N ARG A 82 0.23 5.09 -3.91
CA ARG A 82 1.13 4.12 -3.27
C ARG A 82 2.23 4.80 -2.49
N MET A 83 2.79 5.89 -3.03
CA MET A 83 3.86 6.64 -2.36
C MET A 83 3.36 7.34 -1.10
N GLU A 84 2.16 7.90 -1.14
CA GLU A 84 1.50 8.49 0.04
C GLU A 84 1.30 7.47 1.17
N ILE A 85 0.78 6.26 0.85
CA ILE A 85 0.63 5.19 1.84
C ILE A 85 1.99 4.70 2.33
N PHE A 86 2.95 4.54 1.40
CA PHE A 86 4.29 4.06 1.73
C PHE A 86 5.06 5.03 2.62
N ALA A 87 4.89 6.33 2.45
CA ALA A 87 5.44 7.37 3.32
C ALA A 87 4.98 7.19 4.78
N ALA A 88 3.68 6.95 4.99
CA ALA A 88 3.13 6.67 6.31
C ALA A 88 3.72 5.38 6.92
N ILE A 89 3.85 4.32 6.12
CA ILE A 89 4.50 3.06 6.53
C ILE A 89 5.95 3.32 6.94
N ALA A 90 6.73 3.98 6.09
CA ALA A 90 8.14 4.26 6.34
C ALA A 90 8.34 5.09 7.63
N GLY A 91 7.44 6.03 7.88
CA GLY A 91 7.45 6.83 9.12
C GLY A 91 7.23 5.98 10.37
N LEU A 92 6.25 5.10 10.36
CA LEU A 92 5.95 4.23 11.51
C LEU A 92 7.04 3.17 11.72
N GLU A 93 7.67 2.67 10.68
CA GLU A 93 8.78 1.69 10.76
C GLU A 93 10.05 2.23 11.41
N LEU A 94 10.20 3.56 11.53
CA LEU A 94 11.29 4.16 12.31
C LEU A 94 11.13 3.91 13.81
N LEU A 95 9.94 3.58 14.27
CA LEU A 95 9.62 3.42 15.68
C LEU A 95 9.94 1.99 16.14
N LYS A 96 10.94 1.84 17.01
CA LYS A 96 11.36 0.53 17.56
C LYS A 96 10.50 0.05 18.74
N GLN A 97 9.68 0.92 19.33
CA GLN A 97 8.86 0.65 20.52
C GLN A 97 7.50 1.34 20.38
N ALA A 98 6.50 0.86 21.11
CA ALA A 98 5.20 1.49 21.14
C ALA A 98 5.28 2.99 21.46
N ARG A 99 4.54 3.81 20.71
CA ARG A 99 4.51 5.27 20.83
C ARG A 99 3.08 5.79 20.68
N LYS A 100 2.82 6.96 21.25
CA LYS A 100 1.72 7.80 20.83
C LYS A 100 2.20 8.62 19.64
N VAL A 101 1.54 8.50 18.50
CA VAL A 101 1.97 9.09 17.23
C VAL A 101 0.89 10.02 16.71
N THR A 102 1.26 11.25 16.36
CA THR A 102 0.44 12.09 15.48
C THR A 102 1.08 12.06 14.10
N LEU A 103 0.39 11.46 13.13
CA LEU A 103 0.86 11.35 11.75
C LEU A 103 0.13 12.39 10.89
N TYR A 104 0.90 13.31 10.33
CA TYR A 104 0.43 14.36 9.44
C TYR A 104 0.69 13.99 7.98
N SER A 105 -0.30 14.17 7.14
CA SER A 105 -0.20 14.01 5.68
C SER A 105 -1.17 14.96 4.98
N ASP A 106 -0.81 15.47 3.82
CA ASP A 106 -1.69 16.23 2.95
C ASP A 106 -2.52 15.34 2.01
N SER A 107 -2.23 14.03 2.01
CA SER A 107 -3.05 13.05 1.33
C SER A 107 -4.41 12.86 2.01
N GLN A 108 -5.46 13.45 1.44
CA GLN A 108 -6.82 13.18 1.89
C GLN A 108 -7.18 11.69 1.75
N TYR A 109 -6.59 11.00 0.78
CA TYR A 109 -6.83 9.57 0.56
C TYR A 109 -6.35 8.74 1.76
N VAL A 110 -5.12 8.98 2.23
CA VAL A 110 -4.56 8.26 3.39
C VAL A 110 -5.30 8.61 4.66
N VAL A 111 -5.46 9.90 4.94
CA VAL A 111 -6.08 10.37 6.20
C VAL A 111 -7.52 9.91 6.30
N LYS A 112 -8.34 10.09 5.26
CA LYS A 112 -9.74 9.62 5.28
C LYS A 112 -9.86 8.11 5.39
N ALA A 113 -9.04 7.35 4.65
CA ALA A 113 -9.08 5.88 4.71
C ALA A 113 -8.85 5.36 6.14
N MET A 114 -7.97 6.01 6.89
CA MET A 114 -7.69 5.64 8.29
C MET A 114 -8.73 6.21 9.26
N MET A 115 -9.08 7.50 9.17
CA MET A 115 -9.94 8.19 10.13
C MET A 115 -11.43 7.87 9.95
N GLU A 116 -11.89 7.71 8.71
CA GLU A 116 -13.28 7.35 8.43
C GLU A 116 -13.54 5.83 8.50
N GLY A 117 -12.50 5.07 8.86
CA GLY A 117 -12.60 3.63 9.12
C GLY A 117 -12.75 2.77 7.86
N TRP A 118 -12.35 3.26 6.68
CA TRP A 118 -12.41 2.46 5.44
C TRP A 118 -11.53 1.22 5.55
N VAL A 119 -10.30 1.38 6.01
CA VAL A 119 -9.33 0.28 6.19
C VAL A 119 -9.86 -0.76 7.17
N ALA A 120 -10.42 -0.31 8.31
CA ALA A 120 -11.04 -1.21 9.28
C ALA A 120 -12.26 -1.95 8.71
N ALA A 121 -13.08 -1.28 7.88
CA ALA A 121 -14.20 -1.90 7.21
C ALA A 121 -13.75 -2.94 6.16
N TRP A 122 -12.71 -2.64 5.38
CA TRP A 122 -12.15 -3.59 4.43
C TRP A 122 -11.57 -4.82 5.14
N LYS A 123 -10.83 -4.62 6.23
CA LYS A 123 -10.27 -5.71 7.04
C LYS A 123 -11.37 -6.65 7.55
N ARG A 124 -12.46 -6.10 8.12
CA ARG A 124 -13.61 -6.92 8.58
C ARG A 124 -14.27 -7.73 7.47
N LYS A 125 -14.21 -7.22 6.21
CA LYS A 125 -14.74 -7.90 5.01
C LYS A 125 -13.71 -8.78 4.31
N GLY A 126 -12.61 -9.15 4.94
CA GLY A 126 -11.54 -9.94 4.31
C GLY A 126 -10.83 -9.19 3.17
N TRP A 127 -10.68 -7.87 3.29
CA TRP A 127 -10.09 -6.97 2.29
C TRP A 127 -10.90 -6.86 1.01
N TRP A 128 -12.23 -6.81 1.15
CA TRP A 128 -13.15 -6.49 0.06
C TRP A 128 -13.79 -5.12 0.26
N ARG A 129 -13.76 -4.29 -0.78
CA ARG A 129 -14.46 -2.99 -0.80
C ARG A 129 -15.95 -3.19 -1.08
N THR A 130 -16.25 -3.97 -2.09
CA THR A 130 -17.60 -4.41 -2.47
C THR A 130 -17.66 -5.94 -2.51
N LYS A 131 -18.78 -6.52 -2.92
CA LYS A 131 -18.90 -7.99 -3.11
C LYS A 131 -17.95 -8.56 -4.17
N THR A 132 -17.48 -7.72 -5.10
CA THR A 132 -16.72 -8.13 -6.30
C THR A 132 -15.39 -7.41 -6.46
N GLU A 133 -15.13 -6.34 -5.67
CA GLU A 133 -13.96 -5.51 -5.84
C GLU A 133 -13.13 -5.42 -4.55
N ARG A 134 -11.84 -5.56 -4.69
CA ARG A 134 -10.88 -5.26 -3.62
C ARG A 134 -10.51 -3.78 -3.66
N PRO A 135 -10.17 -3.16 -2.53
CA PRO A 135 -9.55 -1.84 -2.55
C PRO A 135 -8.21 -1.91 -3.28
N GLU A 136 -7.82 -0.82 -3.91
CA GLU A 136 -6.46 -0.69 -4.44
C GLU A 136 -5.44 -0.71 -3.31
N ASN A 137 -4.21 -1.12 -3.63
CA ASN A 137 -3.05 -1.07 -2.72
C ASN A 137 -3.26 -1.85 -1.40
N VAL A 138 -3.98 -2.97 -1.46
CA VAL A 138 -4.28 -3.83 -0.29
C VAL A 138 -3.01 -4.24 0.45
N ASP A 139 -1.94 -4.53 -0.28
CA ASP A 139 -0.62 -4.87 0.26
C ASP A 139 -0.09 -3.79 1.22
N LEU A 140 -0.18 -2.53 0.82
CA LEU A 140 0.25 -1.40 1.64
C LEU A 140 -0.71 -1.12 2.79
N TRP A 141 -2.03 -1.20 2.55
CA TRP A 141 -3.01 -1.01 3.61
C TRP A 141 -2.89 -2.06 4.72
N GLN A 142 -2.62 -3.33 4.36
CA GLN A 142 -2.37 -4.38 5.32
C GLN A 142 -1.14 -4.11 6.19
N ARG A 143 -0.07 -3.62 5.57
CA ARG A 143 1.18 -3.27 6.27
C ARG A 143 0.98 -2.06 7.19
N LEU A 144 0.34 -0.99 6.70
CA LEU A 144 0.06 0.20 7.48
C LEU A 144 -0.83 -0.13 8.70
N GLU A 145 -1.88 -0.90 8.49
CA GLU A 145 -2.80 -1.32 9.55
C GLU A 145 -2.10 -2.14 10.64
N ALA A 146 -1.23 -3.08 10.25
CA ALA A 146 -0.44 -3.87 11.18
C ALA A 146 0.50 -2.99 12.03
N LEU A 147 1.13 -1.97 11.43
CA LEU A 147 1.96 -1.01 12.16
C LEU A 147 1.13 -0.18 13.14
N CYS A 148 -0.05 0.27 12.74
CA CYS A 148 -0.94 1.03 13.61
C CYS A 148 -1.39 0.24 14.85
N GLN A 149 -1.43 -1.10 14.78
CA GLN A 149 -1.71 -1.95 15.97
C GLN A 149 -0.59 -1.93 17.01
N SER A 150 0.63 -1.63 16.61
CA SER A 150 1.80 -1.57 17.50
C SER A 150 1.98 -0.21 18.17
N HIS A 151 1.20 0.81 17.78
CA HIS A 151 1.28 2.18 18.25
C HIS A 151 -0.11 2.77 18.49
N GLN A 152 -0.19 3.89 19.22
CA GLN A 152 -1.41 4.71 19.29
C GLN A 152 -1.31 5.81 18.23
N VAL A 153 -1.84 5.57 17.03
CA VAL A 153 -1.68 6.48 15.89
C VAL A 153 -2.95 7.30 15.67
N GLU A 154 -2.79 8.62 15.62
CA GLU A 154 -3.78 9.59 15.21
C GLU A 154 -3.32 10.19 13.87
N PHE A 155 -4.15 10.06 12.82
CA PHE A 155 -3.89 10.67 11.53
C PHE A 155 -4.49 12.07 11.47
N ARG A 156 -3.74 13.04 10.97
CA ARG A 156 -4.19 14.42 10.81
C ARG A 156 -3.88 14.92 9.40
N TRP A 157 -4.89 15.48 8.77
CA TRP A 157 -4.71 16.14 7.49
C TRP A 157 -4.06 17.52 7.68
N VAL A 158 -3.12 17.85 6.82
CA VAL A 158 -2.55 19.18 6.66
C VAL A 158 -2.75 19.65 5.23
N GLN A 159 -2.89 20.95 5.04
CA GLN A 159 -2.98 21.49 3.70
C GLN A 159 -1.59 21.48 3.05
N GLY A 160 -1.46 20.84 1.88
CA GLY A 160 -0.23 20.85 1.10
C GLY A 160 0.12 22.26 0.61
N HIS A 161 1.40 22.58 0.56
CA HIS A 161 1.94 23.87 0.09
C HIS A 161 1.36 25.11 0.79
N ALA A 162 1.01 24.99 2.07
CA ALA A 162 0.39 26.06 2.85
C ALA A 162 1.31 26.62 3.95
N GLY A 163 2.63 26.53 3.78
CA GLY A 163 3.62 27.06 4.74
C GLY A 163 3.91 26.12 5.91
N ASN A 164 3.45 24.87 5.89
CA ASN A 164 3.87 23.88 6.88
C ASN A 164 5.26 23.36 6.53
N LEU A 165 6.28 23.85 7.25
CA LEU A 165 7.69 23.59 6.96
C LEU A 165 8.04 22.09 6.92
N GLU A 166 7.42 21.28 7.77
CA GLU A 166 7.72 19.85 7.83
C GLU A 166 7.07 19.08 6.67
N ASN A 167 5.86 19.47 6.26
CA ASN A 167 5.21 18.89 5.08
C ASN A 167 5.95 19.28 3.79
N GLU A 168 6.32 20.55 3.65
CA GLU A 168 7.15 21.01 2.52
C GLU A 168 8.52 20.32 2.48
N ARG A 169 9.07 20.01 3.66
CA ARG A 169 10.30 19.22 3.73
C ARG A 169 10.09 17.78 3.25
N CYS A 170 8.96 17.16 3.59
CA CYS A 170 8.61 15.83 3.08
C CYS A 170 8.48 15.83 1.56
N ASP A 171 7.80 16.83 0.96
CA ASP A 171 7.71 16.99 -0.49
C ASP A 171 9.10 17.09 -1.13
N GLN A 172 9.98 17.95 -0.62
CA GLN A 172 11.36 18.06 -1.12
C GLN A 172 12.11 16.73 -1.06
N LEU A 173 11.96 15.97 0.01
CA LEU A 173 12.57 14.66 0.17
C LEU A 173 12.02 13.66 -0.82
N ALA A 174 10.70 13.64 -1.03
CA ALA A 174 10.03 12.78 -1.99
C ALA A 174 10.48 13.10 -3.42
N MET A 175 10.50 14.39 -3.79
CA MET A 175 10.93 14.85 -5.12
C MET A 175 12.42 14.60 -5.39
N ALA A 176 13.27 14.70 -4.38
CA ALA A 176 14.68 14.34 -4.50
C ALA A 176 14.86 12.82 -4.67
N ALA A 177 14.05 12.02 -3.96
CA ALA A 177 14.12 10.57 -4.01
C ALA A 177 13.72 10.01 -5.38
N LEU A 178 12.61 10.47 -5.97
CA LEU A 178 12.15 9.99 -7.29
C LEU A 178 13.12 10.28 -8.45
N ARG A 179 14.01 11.26 -8.29
CA ARG A 179 15.01 11.65 -9.30
C ARG A 179 16.32 10.86 -9.21
N GLN A 180 16.43 9.89 -8.30
CA GLN A 180 17.63 9.07 -8.18
C GLN A 180 17.82 8.18 -9.42
N ALA A 181 19.08 8.01 -9.83
CA ALA A 181 19.43 7.26 -11.05
C ALA A 181 19.10 5.76 -10.97
N SER A 182 19.02 5.19 -9.77
CA SER A 182 18.71 3.78 -9.56
C SER A 182 17.66 3.64 -8.47
N LEU A 183 16.45 3.33 -8.89
CA LEU A 183 15.31 3.11 -8.00
C LEU A 183 14.94 1.62 -7.97
N PRO A 184 14.61 1.07 -6.78
CA PRO A 184 14.15 -0.29 -6.65
C PRO A 184 12.79 -0.53 -7.31
N VAL A 185 12.43 -1.80 -7.43
CA VAL A 185 11.14 -2.27 -7.93
C VAL A 185 10.08 -2.11 -6.84
N ASP A 186 8.94 -1.51 -7.17
CA ASP A 186 7.74 -1.64 -6.35
C ASP A 186 7.07 -2.99 -6.64
N GLY A 187 7.47 -4.02 -5.88
CA GLY A 187 6.95 -5.37 -6.09
C GLY A 187 5.43 -5.48 -5.94
N GLY A 188 4.80 -4.63 -5.14
CA GLY A 188 3.35 -4.59 -5.01
C GLY A 188 2.64 -3.92 -6.19
N TYR A 189 3.33 -3.13 -6.98
CA TYR A 189 2.81 -2.51 -8.20
C TYR A 189 3.21 -3.26 -9.46
N GLU A 190 4.51 -3.48 -9.67
CA GLU A 190 5.03 -4.07 -10.90
C GLU A 190 4.73 -5.58 -11.02
N ASN A 191 4.72 -6.30 -9.88
CA ASN A 191 4.36 -7.71 -9.83
C ASN A 191 2.86 -7.94 -9.59
N LYS A 192 2.03 -6.89 -9.67
CA LYS A 192 0.58 -7.13 -9.71
C LYS A 192 0.32 -8.03 -10.91
N PRO A 193 -0.19 -9.26 -10.70
CA PRO A 193 -0.70 -10.01 -11.84
C PRO A 193 -1.73 -9.09 -12.49
N GLU A 194 -1.62 -8.91 -13.80
CA GLU A 194 -2.58 -8.11 -14.56
C GLU A 194 -3.98 -8.59 -14.17
N THR A 195 -4.69 -7.74 -13.43
CA THR A 195 -6.01 -8.08 -12.95
C THR A 195 -6.94 -8.11 -14.15
N GLY A 196 -7.24 -9.30 -14.66
CA GLY A 196 -8.27 -9.47 -15.66
C GLY A 196 -7.95 -8.91 -17.04
N GLY A 197 -6.68 -8.89 -17.44
CA GLY A 197 -6.29 -8.58 -18.81
C GLY A 197 -6.78 -9.64 -19.79
N VAL A 198 -6.81 -9.29 -21.08
CA VAL A 198 -6.95 -10.27 -22.14
C VAL A 198 -5.73 -11.20 -22.11
N ARG A 199 -5.94 -12.46 -21.79
CA ARG A 199 -4.91 -13.51 -21.85
C ARG A 199 -5.22 -14.37 -23.07
N PRO A 200 -4.61 -14.11 -24.24
CA PRO A 200 -5.00 -14.72 -25.50
C PRO A 200 -4.97 -16.25 -25.46
N ASP A 201 -4.08 -16.83 -24.68
CA ASP A 201 -3.75 -18.25 -24.71
C ASP A 201 -4.12 -18.99 -23.40
N MET A 202 -4.68 -18.31 -22.40
CA MET A 202 -4.97 -18.92 -21.09
C MET A 202 -6.07 -19.99 -21.21
N GLN A 203 -5.85 -21.14 -20.59
CA GLN A 203 -6.77 -22.28 -20.62
C GLN A 203 -7.38 -22.55 -19.24
N GLU A 204 -8.50 -23.26 -19.25
CA GLU A 204 -9.11 -23.75 -18.02
C GLU A 204 -8.16 -24.70 -17.28
N GLY A 205 -8.07 -24.54 -15.97
CA GLY A 205 -7.15 -25.30 -15.12
C GLY A 205 -5.78 -24.63 -14.91
N GLU A 206 -5.43 -23.61 -15.70
CA GLU A 206 -4.19 -22.86 -15.48
C GLU A 206 -4.22 -22.08 -14.17
N PRO A 207 -3.04 -21.84 -13.58
CA PRO A 207 -2.95 -21.11 -12.31
C PRO A 207 -3.35 -19.65 -12.49
N CYS A 208 -4.24 -19.17 -11.63
CA CYS A 208 -4.59 -17.77 -11.52
C CYS A 208 -3.36 -16.91 -11.21
N GLY A 209 -3.08 -15.90 -12.04
CA GLY A 209 -1.95 -14.99 -11.83
C GLY A 209 -1.97 -14.23 -10.49
N LYS A 210 -3.10 -14.24 -9.77
CA LYS A 210 -3.27 -13.53 -8.49
C LYS A 210 -3.09 -14.41 -7.26
N CYS A 211 -3.54 -15.67 -7.30
CA CYS A 211 -3.56 -16.54 -6.12
C CYS A 211 -3.17 -17.98 -6.43
N SER A 212 -2.72 -18.26 -7.64
CA SER A 212 -2.26 -19.56 -8.14
C SER A 212 -3.30 -20.70 -8.09
N ALA A 213 -4.55 -20.43 -7.68
CA ALA A 213 -5.62 -21.41 -7.77
C ALA A 213 -6.03 -21.62 -9.24
N PRO A 214 -6.42 -22.83 -9.65
CA PRO A 214 -6.82 -23.11 -11.02
C PRO A 214 -8.05 -22.29 -11.42
N VAL A 215 -8.01 -21.71 -12.63
CA VAL A 215 -9.16 -20.98 -13.18
C VAL A 215 -10.17 -21.94 -13.81
N ILE A 216 -11.43 -21.55 -13.77
CA ILE A 216 -12.54 -22.30 -14.38
C ILE A 216 -13.21 -21.49 -15.47
N LYS A 217 -13.74 -22.18 -16.48
CA LYS A 217 -14.48 -21.57 -17.59
C LYS A 217 -15.90 -21.19 -17.18
N ARG A 218 -16.32 -19.97 -17.49
CA ARG A 218 -17.70 -19.52 -17.34
C ARG A 218 -18.24 -18.95 -18.63
N LYS A 219 -19.50 -19.27 -18.95
CA LYS A 219 -20.21 -18.75 -20.11
C LYS A 219 -20.33 -17.21 -19.98
N GLY A 220 -19.95 -16.53 -21.03
CA GLY A 220 -20.14 -15.08 -21.16
C GLY A 220 -21.60 -14.72 -21.45
N ARG A 221 -21.92 -13.44 -21.30
CA ARG A 221 -23.23 -12.90 -21.68
C ARG A 221 -23.03 -11.65 -22.52
N TRP A 222 -23.71 -11.56 -23.62
CA TRP A 222 -23.80 -10.33 -24.38
C TRP A 222 -24.56 -9.27 -23.56
N LYS A 223 -24.11 -8.00 -23.65
CA LYS A 223 -24.80 -6.85 -23.07
C LYS A 223 -25.22 -5.91 -24.19
N PRO A 224 -26.48 -5.40 -24.20
CA PRO A 224 -26.92 -4.40 -25.16
C PRO A 224 -25.98 -3.18 -25.20
N GLY A 225 -25.75 -2.67 -26.43
CA GLY A 225 -24.87 -1.51 -26.64
C GLY A 225 -23.36 -1.83 -26.74
N ARG A 226 -23.00 -3.11 -26.89
CA ARG A 226 -21.62 -3.51 -27.20
C ARG A 226 -21.54 -4.20 -28.56
N ASP A 227 -20.49 -3.89 -29.31
CA ASP A 227 -20.21 -4.45 -30.62
C ASP A 227 -19.60 -5.85 -30.57
N TYR A 228 -19.22 -6.28 -29.36
CA TYR A 228 -18.66 -7.62 -29.14
C TYR A 228 -19.03 -8.16 -27.75
N TYR A 229 -18.88 -9.47 -27.60
CA TYR A 229 -18.94 -10.17 -26.31
C TYR A 229 -17.95 -11.32 -26.29
N TYR A 230 -17.66 -11.82 -25.08
CA TYR A 230 -16.89 -13.05 -24.94
C TYR A 230 -17.87 -14.21 -24.74
N GLU A 231 -17.75 -15.25 -25.57
CA GLU A 231 -18.56 -16.47 -25.47
C GLU A 231 -18.37 -17.15 -24.13
N PHE A 232 -17.14 -17.12 -23.63
CA PHE A 232 -16.77 -17.52 -22.28
C PHE A 232 -15.65 -16.61 -21.75
N HIS A 233 -15.47 -16.67 -20.45
CA HIS A 233 -14.33 -16.08 -19.75
C HIS A 233 -13.83 -17.09 -18.71
N LEU A 234 -12.57 -16.96 -18.29
CA LEU A 234 -12.02 -17.73 -17.20
C LEU A 234 -12.15 -16.96 -15.91
N ILE A 235 -12.54 -17.62 -14.82
CA ILE A 235 -12.66 -17.02 -13.50
C ILE A 235 -11.93 -17.87 -12.48
N CYS A 236 -11.20 -17.22 -11.60
CA CYS A 236 -10.62 -17.87 -10.44
C CYS A 236 -11.69 -18.08 -9.36
N PRO A 237 -12.02 -19.31 -8.95
CA PRO A 237 -13.03 -19.55 -7.93
C PRO A 237 -12.60 -19.01 -6.55
N ASN A 238 -11.30 -18.90 -6.31
CA ASN A 238 -10.76 -18.45 -5.03
C ASN A 238 -10.77 -16.91 -4.88
N CYS A 239 -10.21 -16.17 -5.85
CA CYS A 239 -10.08 -14.71 -5.77
C CYS A 239 -11.02 -13.93 -6.69
N GLN A 240 -11.88 -14.61 -7.45
CA GLN A 240 -12.86 -14.06 -8.39
C GLN A 240 -12.25 -13.22 -9.54
N THR A 241 -10.94 -13.31 -9.74
CA THR A 241 -10.28 -12.65 -10.89
C THR A 241 -10.80 -13.24 -12.19
N THR A 242 -11.21 -12.37 -13.11
CA THR A 242 -11.75 -12.76 -14.41
C THR A 242 -10.71 -12.48 -15.50
N TYR A 243 -10.53 -13.44 -16.40
CA TYR A 243 -9.64 -13.35 -17.56
C TYR A 243 -10.48 -13.48 -18.84
N HIS A 244 -10.26 -12.55 -19.76
CA HIS A 244 -10.85 -12.60 -21.08
C HIS A 244 -9.88 -13.30 -22.04
N VAL A 245 -10.37 -14.27 -22.78
CA VAL A 245 -9.59 -15.05 -23.75
C VAL A 245 -9.93 -14.53 -25.14
N GLU A 246 -8.94 -14.10 -25.92
CA GLU A 246 -9.20 -13.48 -27.22
C GLU A 246 -9.91 -14.44 -28.18
N SER A 247 -9.59 -15.73 -28.14
CA SER A 247 -10.28 -16.74 -28.94
C SER A 247 -11.78 -16.89 -28.62
N ALA A 248 -12.22 -16.43 -27.47
CA ALA A 248 -13.63 -16.44 -27.05
C ALA A 248 -14.40 -15.16 -27.44
N LYS A 249 -13.72 -14.17 -28.02
CA LYS A 249 -14.32 -12.91 -28.44
C LYS A 249 -15.17 -13.11 -29.69
N ARG A 250 -16.39 -12.61 -29.67
CA ARG A 250 -17.33 -12.63 -30.80
C ARG A 250 -17.84 -11.23 -31.07
N PHE A 251 -17.84 -10.84 -32.32
CA PHE A 251 -18.47 -9.59 -32.75
C PHE A 251 -19.95 -9.82 -33.01
N VAL A 252 -20.77 -8.87 -32.64
CA VAL A 252 -22.19 -8.88 -32.95
C VAL A 252 -22.34 -8.36 -34.38
N GLU A 253 -22.75 -9.22 -35.30
CA GLU A 253 -23.14 -8.75 -36.63
C GLU A 253 -24.31 -7.79 -36.46
N GLN A 254 -24.14 -6.55 -36.91
CA GLN A 254 -25.28 -5.63 -36.98
C GLN A 254 -26.36 -6.25 -37.88
N PRO A 255 -27.62 -6.29 -37.45
CA PRO A 255 -28.69 -6.68 -38.37
C PRO A 255 -28.60 -5.77 -39.60
N PRO A 256 -28.76 -6.31 -40.82
CA PRO A 256 -28.70 -5.51 -42.03
C PRO A 256 -29.65 -4.33 -41.88
N SER A 257 -29.13 -3.11 -42.09
CA SER A 257 -29.96 -1.91 -42.06
C SER A 257 -31.08 -2.07 -43.06
N LEU A 258 -32.30 -2.14 -42.57
CA LEU A 258 -33.49 -2.05 -43.38
C LEU A 258 -33.59 -0.63 -43.97
N PHE A 259 -32.93 -0.43 -45.13
CA PHE A 259 -33.26 0.62 -46.08
C PHE A 259 -33.07 0.09 -47.49
#